data_ddd277ade8f8a8d0a0bd90a707ca2b25
#
_entry.id   ddd277ade8f8a8d0a0bd90a707ca2b25
#
_cell.length_a   1.000
_cell.length_b   1.000
_cell.length_c   1.000
_cell.angle_alpha   90.00
_cell.angle_beta   90.00
_cell.angle_gamma   90.00
#
_symmetry.space_group_name_H-M   'P 1'
#
loop_
_entity.id
_entity.type
_entity.pdbx_description
1 polymer ?
#
loop_
_entity_poly.entity_id
_entity_poly.type
_entity_poly.pdbx_seq_one_letter_code
_entity_poly.pdbx_strand_id
1 'polypeptide(L)'
;MKFYYPIFDAMRYLSSLLSNDTIKDYISDVESRRPDTAERTKESVRPALLLENILDEAIDFDPVKGDYYFLQDLVGDNGVMSTAATLLFANLQNDLSPEAMLDDIVAERLSLSAQQRMLLLSGNDIILRTNENENGKFEKIIANGDEEAFIKCLESLDIQPRHRRKLISLYKDFDEHIRSVAEMLRPIVDIIVANESIYAPAVTAIGEKLEAVDDMVGYVKDLCGLVLPSYMNFQIYVSVLSPNALTINDRLCSMSDLIFGICFADLAEMLRNRYDNERIISSFKALADETRFDVLHCICAGPRFGLELANIMGVTASAVSYHVNKLIEHGFVESTLIKGKVYFKPRMDNIEKVWNSFMEVLKSPYVPHDSDNEKSN
;
A
#
# COMPACT_ATOMS: atom_id res chain seq x y z
N MET A 1 -1.83 -11.09 -19.40
CA MET A 1 -1.78 -9.61 -19.55
C MET A 1 -0.52 -9.09 -18.88
N LYS A 2 0.35 -8.37 -19.59
CA LYS A 2 1.72 -8.00 -19.18
C LYS A 2 1.81 -7.23 -17.84
N PHE A 3 0.85 -6.38 -17.53
CA PHE A 3 0.90 -5.47 -16.37
C PHE A 3 -0.04 -5.88 -15.24
N TYR A 4 -0.63 -7.06 -15.30
CA TYR A 4 -1.68 -7.44 -14.37
C TYR A 4 -1.37 -8.76 -13.65
N TYR A 5 -1.63 -8.76 -12.35
CA TYR A 5 -1.41 -9.92 -11.51
C TYR A 5 -2.68 -10.21 -10.67
N PRO A 6 -3.58 -11.11 -11.14
CA PRO A 6 -4.90 -11.34 -10.55
C PRO A 6 -4.88 -11.69 -9.06
N ILE A 7 -3.81 -12.31 -8.59
CA ILE A 7 -3.68 -12.73 -7.19
C ILE A 7 -3.58 -11.53 -6.25
N PHE A 8 -2.97 -10.41 -6.67
CA PHE A 8 -2.98 -9.18 -5.88
C PHE A 8 -4.40 -8.68 -5.67
N ASP A 9 -5.19 -8.64 -6.73
CA ASP A 9 -6.55 -8.17 -6.65
C ASP A 9 -7.44 -9.16 -5.88
N ALA A 10 -7.20 -10.46 -5.98
CA ALA A 10 -7.90 -11.46 -5.16
C ALA A 10 -7.60 -11.30 -3.66
N MET A 11 -6.34 -11.08 -3.30
CA MET A 11 -5.95 -10.79 -1.91
C MET A 11 -6.54 -9.47 -1.43
N ARG A 12 -6.54 -8.44 -2.28
CA ARG A 12 -7.12 -7.13 -1.97
C ARG A 12 -8.62 -7.23 -1.73
N TYR A 13 -9.34 -7.95 -2.58
CA TYR A 13 -10.77 -8.18 -2.43
C TYR A 13 -11.10 -8.80 -1.06
N LEU A 14 -10.43 -9.89 -0.68
CA LEU A 14 -10.65 -10.52 0.63
C LEU A 14 -10.28 -9.58 1.80
N SER A 15 -9.21 -8.81 1.66
CA SER A 15 -8.82 -7.83 2.68
C SER A 15 -9.85 -6.72 2.82
N SER A 16 -10.45 -6.26 1.72
CA SER A 16 -11.48 -5.21 1.76
C SER A 16 -12.76 -5.66 2.47
N LEU A 17 -13.15 -6.93 2.26
CA LEU A 17 -14.30 -7.52 2.96
C LEU A 17 -14.06 -7.64 4.48
N LEU A 18 -12.82 -7.89 4.91
CA LEU A 18 -12.47 -7.95 6.33
C LEU A 18 -12.37 -6.58 6.99
N SER A 19 -11.98 -5.55 6.25
CA SER A 19 -11.74 -4.19 6.76
C SER A 19 -12.91 -3.24 6.53
N ASN A 20 -13.95 -3.64 5.81
CA ASN A 20 -15.02 -2.77 5.29
C ASN A 20 -14.45 -1.57 4.51
N ASP A 21 -13.47 -1.82 3.65
CA ASP A 21 -12.82 -0.82 2.79
C ASP A 21 -13.02 -1.20 1.33
N THR A 22 -14.28 -1.18 0.90
CA THR A 22 -14.71 -1.57 -0.44
C THR A 22 -14.64 -0.39 -1.41
N ILE A 23 -14.78 -0.66 -2.71
CA ILE A 23 -14.88 0.40 -3.73
C ILE A 23 -16.15 1.22 -3.56
N LYS A 24 -17.23 0.59 -3.08
CA LYS A 24 -18.49 1.28 -2.75
C LYS A 24 -18.29 2.27 -1.60
N ASP A 25 -17.56 1.88 -0.55
CA ASP A 25 -17.23 2.76 0.57
C ASP A 25 -16.36 3.93 0.11
N TYR A 26 -15.39 3.67 -0.75
CA TYR A 26 -14.56 4.72 -1.37
C TYR A 26 -15.40 5.71 -2.17
N ILE A 27 -16.32 5.25 -3.02
CA ILE A 27 -17.22 6.12 -3.78
C ILE A 27 -18.10 6.95 -2.85
N SER A 28 -18.69 6.34 -1.83
CA SER A 28 -19.51 7.03 -0.81
C SER A 28 -18.73 8.12 -0.07
N ASP A 29 -17.46 7.83 0.27
CA ASP A 29 -16.58 8.82 0.89
C ASP A 29 -16.28 9.99 -0.04
N VAL A 30 -16.01 9.72 -1.33
CA VAL A 30 -15.81 10.77 -2.35
C VAL A 30 -17.08 11.61 -2.55
N GLU A 31 -18.26 10.99 -2.63
CA GLU A 31 -19.54 11.71 -2.74
C GLU A 31 -19.77 12.65 -1.56
N SER A 32 -19.46 12.19 -0.36
CA SER A 32 -19.64 12.97 0.86
C SER A 32 -18.67 14.13 1.01
N ARG A 33 -17.42 13.92 0.61
CA ARG A 33 -16.32 14.90 0.81
C ARG A 33 -16.05 15.75 -0.42
N ARG A 34 -16.39 15.26 -1.62
CA ARG A 34 -16.04 15.88 -2.90
C ARG A 34 -17.12 15.66 -3.97
N PRO A 35 -18.35 16.14 -3.74
CA PRO A 35 -19.46 15.91 -4.66
C PRO A 35 -19.20 16.40 -6.09
N ASP A 36 -18.41 17.44 -6.26
CA ASP A 36 -18.02 18.02 -7.55
C ASP A 36 -17.14 17.10 -8.42
N THR A 37 -16.41 16.12 -7.80
CA THR A 37 -15.58 15.15 -8.50
C THR A 37 -16.19 13.76 -8.53
N ALA A 38 -17.30 13.54 -7.83
CA ALA A 38 -17.90 12.22 -7.60
C ALA A 38 -18.21 11.48 -8.90
N GLU A 39 -18.86 12.14 -9.87
CA GLU A 39 -19.22 11.51 -11.14
C GLU A 39 -17.99 11.10 -11.96
N ARG A 40 -16.95 11.95 -12.01
CA ARG A 40 -15.70 11.61 -12.69
C ARG A 40 -14.97 10.47 -12.00
N THR A 41 -14.95 10.47 -10.67
CA THR A 41 -14.36 9.38 -9.90
C THR A 41 -15.09 8.07 -10.13
N LYS A 42 -16.44 8.08 -10.13
CA LYS A 42 -17.25 6.89 -10.43
C LYS A 42 -16.93 6.31 -11.80
N GLU A 43 -16.81 7.16 -12.81
CA GLU A 43 -16.48 6.69 -14.17
C GLU A 43 -15.08 6.08 -14.20
N SER A 44 -14.11 6.68 -13.54
CA SER A 44 -12.75 6.18 -13.48
C SER A 44 -12.64 4.83 -12.75
N VAL A 45 -13.39 4.62 -11.65
CA VAL A 45 -13.38 3.36 -10.88
C VAL A 45 -14.41 2.34 -11.39
N ARG A 46 -15.16 2.66 -12.45
CA ARG A 46 -16.22 1.79 -12.97
C ARG A 46 -15.77 0.35 -13.26
N PRO A 47 -14.61 0.09 -13.88
CA PRO A 47 -14.13 -1.29 -14.05
C PRO A 47 -13.97 -2.04 -12.73
N ALA A 48 -13.43 -1.35 -11.73
CA ALA A 48 -13.24 -1.91 -10.39
C ALA A 48 -14.58 -2.22 -9.70
N LEU A 49 -15.51 -1.29 -9.75
CA LEU A 49 -16.86 -1.47 -9.17
C LEU A 49 -17.63 -2.60 -9.83
N LEU A 50 -17.53 -2.74 -11.15
CA LEU A 50 -18.18 -3.85 -11.87
C LEU A 50 -17.59 -5.19 -11.46
N LEU A 51 -16.26 -5.28 -11.36
CA LEU A 51 -15.59 -6.50 -10.94
C LEU A 51 -15.91 -6.85 -9.49
N GLU A 52 -15.90 -5.86 -8.57
CA GLU A 52 -16.29 -6.06 -7.17
C GLU A 52 -17.72 -6.59 -7.04
N ASN A 53 -18.69 -6.02 -7.80
CA ASN A 53 -20.07 -6.50 -7.78
C ASN A 53 -20.21 -7.96 -8.24
N ILE A 54 -19.47 -8.36 -9.28
CA ILE A 54 -19.48 -9.76 -9.75
C ILE A 54 -18.91 -10.70 -8.68
N LEU A 55 -17.84 -10.26 -8.00
CA LEU A 55 -17.25 -11.04 -6.91
C LEU A 55 -18.21 -11.14 -5.71
N ASP A 56 -18.86 -10.04 -5.32
CA ASP A 56 -19.83 -10.01 -4.22
C ASP A 56 -21.02 -10.94 -4.48
N GLU A 57 -21.48 -11.05 -5.74
CA GLU A 57 -22.58 -11.95 -6.10
C GLU A 57 -22.17 -13.45 -6.13
N ALA A 58 -20.89 -13.73 -6.42
CA ALA A 58 -20.41 -15.08 -6.63
C ALA A 58 -19.71 -15.70 -5.41
N ILE A 59 -19.14 -14.89 -4.54
CA ILE A 59 -18.35 -15.34 -3.38
C ILE A 59 -19.20 -15.21 -2.10
N ASP A 60 -19.54 -16.35 -1.52
CA ASP A 60 -20.18 -16.41 -0.19
C ASP A 60 -19.10 -16.23 0.90
N PHE A 61 -18.87 -14.98 1.29
CA PHE A 61 -17.87 -14.63 2.29
C PHE A 61 -18.50 -14.59 3.68
N ASP A 62 -18.05 -15.49 4.56
CA ASP A 62 -18.43 -15.48 5.97
C ASP A 62 -17.19 -15.25 6.85
N PRO A 63 -16.99 -14.03 7.39
CA PRO A 63 -15.81 -13.69 8.18
C PRO A 63 -15.71 -14.47 9.50
N VAL A 64 -16.81 -15.11 9.93
CA VAL A 64 -16.87 -15.88 11.20
C VAL A 64 -16.51 -17.34 10.95
N LYS A 65 -16.88 -17.90 9.79
CA LYS A 65 -16.66 -19.30 9.47
C LYS A 65 -15.32 -19.58 8.81
N GLY A 66 -14.73 -18.58 8.13
CA GLY A 66 -13.48 -18.74 7.43
C GLY A 66 -12.26 -18.53 8.35
N ASP A 67 -11.25 -19.37 8.17
CA ASP A 67 -9.94 -19.13 8.82
C ASP A 67 -9.11 -18.15 7.97
N TYR A 68 -9.47 -16.88 8.03
CA TYR A 68 -8.81 -15.80 7.28
C TYR A 68 -7.55 -15.25 7.98
N TYR A 69 -6.92 -16.04 8.84
CA TYR A 69 -5.70 -15.60 9.54
C TYR A 69 -4.58 -15.17 8.58
N PHE A 70 -4.60 -15.65 7.33
CA PHE A 70 -3.63 -15.27 6.30
C PHE A 70 -3.73 -13.80 5.87
N LEU A 71 -4.91 -13.20 6.03
CA LEU A 71 -5.20 -11.81 5.66
C LEU A 71 -5.08 -10.86 6.84
N GLN A 72 -4.93 -11.40 8.07
CA GLN A 72 -4.68 -10.58 9.24
C GLN A 72 -3.26 -10.05 9.22
N ASP A 73 -3.11 -8.78 9.59
CA ASP A 73 -1.82 -8.11 9.62
C ASP A 73 -0.78 -8.90 10.42
N LEU A 74 0.34 -9.13 9.79
CA LEU A 74 1.60 -9.42 10.44
C LEU A 74 2.24 -8.07 10.72
N VAL A 75 1.88 -7.45 11.84
CA VAL A 75 2.43 -6.14 12.20
C VAL A 75 3.87 -6.33 12.64
N GLY A 76 4.81 -5.81 11.86
CA GLY A 76 6.10 -5.41 12.40
C GLY A 76 5.90 -4.14 13.23
N ASP A 77 6.58 -4.01 14.36
CA ASP A 77 6.53 -2.82 15.24
C ASP A 77 6.91 -1.51 14.52
N ASN A 78 7.33 -1.59 13.27
CA ASN A 78 7.73 -0.48 12.40
C ASN A 78 6.60 0.05 11.50
N GLY A 79 5.34 -0.37 11.71
CA GLY A 79 4.20 0.11 10.93
C GLY A 79 4.12 -0.44 9.50
N VAL A 80 4.98 -1.37 9.12
CA VAL A 80 4.87 -2.08 7.84
C VAL A 80 3.88 -3.22 8.03
N MET A 81 2.72 -3.06 7.44
CA MET A 81 1.67 -4.07 7.45
C MET A 81 1.93 -5.05 6.30
N SER A 82 2.15 -6.31 6.63
CA SER A 82 2.15 -7.40 5.68
C SER A 82 1.23 -8.50 6.17
N THR A 83 0.57 -9.17 5.25
CA THR A 83 -0.23 -10.36 5.59
C THR A 83 0.55 -11.63 5.25
N ALA A 84 0.17 -12.77 5.83
CA ALA A 84 0.77 -14.04 5.44
C ALA A 84 0.52 -14.36 3.96
N ALA A 85 -0.66 -14.01 3.44
CA ALA A 85 -0.97 -14.15 2.02
C ALA A 85 -0.01 -13.34 1.13
N THR A 86 0.28 -12.08 1.52
CA THR A 86 1.26 -11.24 0.83
C THR A 86 2.66 -11.83 0.89
N LEU A 87 3.10 -12.32 2.05
CA LEU A 87 4.39 -12.99 2.19
C LEU A 87 4.54 -14.20 1.25
N LEU A 88 3.50 -15.02 1.19
CA LEU A 88 3.55 -16.29 0.47
C LEU A 88 3.37 -16.11 -1.06
N PHE A 89 2.59 -15.13 -1.51
CA PHE A 89 2.16 -15.00 -2.90
C PHE A 89 2.59 -13.72 -3.61
N ALA A 90 2.90 -12.62 -2.90
CA ALA A 90 3.27 -11.36 -3.53
C ALA A 90 4.76 -11.27 -3.89
N ASN A 91 5.64 -11.98 -3.17
CA ASN A 91 7.07 -11.98 -3.47
C ASN A 91 7.37 -12.99 -4.59
N LEU A 92 7.15 -12.59 -5.82
CA LEU A 92 7.56 -13.37 -6.98
C LEU A 92 9.09 -13.36 -7.05
N GLN A 93 9.72 -14.53 -7.03
CA GLN A 93 11.11 -14.65 -7.46
C GLN A 93 11.18 -14.41 -8.98
N ASN A 94 12.30 -13.89 -9.46
CA ASN A 94 12.49 -13.30 -10.80
C ASN A 94 12.13 -14.19 -12.02
N ASP A 95 11.69 -15.43 -11.83
CA ASP A 95 11.54 -16.40 -12.90
C ASP A 95 10.09 -16.66 -13.34
N LEU A 96 9.10 -16.11 -12.62
CA LEU A 96 7.71 -16.24 -13.06
C LEU A 96 7.35 -15.11 -14.01
N SER A 97 6.82 -15.49 -15.18
CA SER A 97 6.30 -14.51 -16.12
C SER A 97 5.13 -13.73 -15.50
N PRO A 98 4.89 -12.49 -15.94
CA PRO A 98 3.70 -11.73 -15.53
C PRO A 98 2.37 -12.46 -15.84
N GLU A 99 2.42 -13.51 -16.65
CA GLU A 99 1.30 -14.34 -17.08
C GLU A 99 1.12 -15.61 -16.22
N ALA A 100 1.97 -15.80 -15.19
CA ALA A 100 1.89 -16.95 -14.32
C ALA A 100 0.52 -17.04 -13.63
N MET A 101 -0.14 -18.17 -13.80
CA MET A 101 -1.41 -18.47 -13.16
C MET A 101 -1.19 -18.95 -11.72
N LEU A 102 -2.25 -18.94 -10.93
CA LEU A 102 -2.17 -19.36 -9.51
C LEU A 102 -1.51 -20.73 -9.34
N ASP A 103 -1.78 -21.68 -10.23
CA ASP A 103 -1.21 -23.03 -10.17
C ASP A 103 0.30 -23.07 -10.41
N ASP A 104 0.81 -22.21 -11.31
CA ASP A 104 2.24 -22.09 -11.58
C ASP A 104 2.97 -21.56 -10.34
N ILE A 105 2.36 -20.58 -9.66
CA ILE A 105 2.92 -20.02 -8.44
C ILE A 105 2.88 -21.03 -7.31
N VAL A 106 1.77 -21.74 -7.14
CA VAL A 106 1.67 -22.81 -6.14
C VAL A 106 2.74 -23.89 -6.39
N ALA A 107 2.90 -24.33 -7.64
CA ALA A 107 3.92 -25.31 -8.01
C ALA A 107 5.34 -24.80 -7.71
N GLU A 108 5.63 -23.56 -8.05
CA GLU A 108 6.92 -22.92 -7.75
C GLU A 108 7.14 -22.86 -6.22
N ARG A 109 6.17 -22.38 -5.43
CA ARG A 109 6.28 -22.29 -3.97
C ARG A 109 6.52 -23.64 -3.31
N LEU A 110 5.80 -24.67 -3.76
CA LEU A 110 5.97 -26.04 -3.23
C LEU A 110 7.34 -26.66 -3.59
N SER A 111 7.99 -26.16 -4.65
CA SER A 111 9.32 -26.61 -5.07
C SER A 111 10.47 -25.94 -4.33
N LEU A 112 10.21 -24.90 -3.52
CA LEU A 112 11.26 -24.14 -2.83
C LEU A 112 12.02 -24.99 -1.82
N SER A 113 13.35 -24.88 -1.86
CA SER A 113 14.23 -25.44 -0.83
C SER A 113 14.03 -24.73 0.53
N ALA A 114 14.48 -25.36 1.62
CA ALA A 114 14.45 -24.76 2.94
C ALA A 114 15.08 -23.35 2.96
N GLN A 115 16.23 -23.17 2.32
CA GLN A 115 16.90 -21.87 2.19
C GLN A 115 16.05 -20.81 1.48
N GLN A 116 15.39 -21.20 0.38
CA GLN A 116 14.51 -20.30 -0.37
C GLN A 116 13.26 -19.94 0.43
N ARG A 117 12.70 -20.89 1.21
CA ARG A 117 11.57 -20.61 2.13
C ARG A 117 11.97 -19.63 3.24
N MET A 118 13.16 -19.83 3.83
CA MET A 118 13.70 -18.86 4.80
C MET A 118 13.85 -17.49 4.19
N LEU A 119 14.41 -17.41 2.98
CA LEU A 119 14.59 -16.16 2.24
C LEU A 119 13.24 -15.49 1.94
N LEU A 120 12.26 -16.25 1.46
CA LEU A 120 10.92 -15.76 1.17
C LEU A 120 10.26 -15.13 2.42
N LEU A 121 10.28 -15.83 3.54
CA LEU A 121 9.70 -15.34 4.80
C LEU A 121 10.48 -14.20 5.44
N SER A 122 11.77 -14.08 5.12
CA SER A 122 12.63 -12.98 5.59
C SER A 122 12.47 -11.71 4.76
N GLY A 123 12.00 -11.83 3.52
CA GLY A 123 12.06 -10.80 2.48
C GLY A 123 11.16 -9.60 2.65
N ASN A 124 10.18 -9.66 3.51
CA ASN A 124 9.26 -8.55 3.74
C ASN A 124 9.60 -7.73 4.99
N ASP A 125 10.87 -7.41 5.19
CA ASP A 125 11.29 -6.45 6.22
C ASP A 125 10.90 -6.77 7.69
N ILE A 126 9.94 -7.68 7.91
CA ILE A 126 9.48 -8.02 9.26
C ILE A 126 10.62 -8.59 10.09
N ILE A 127 11.43 -9.45 9.48
CA ILE A 127 12.51 -10.16 10.19
C ILE A 127 13.81 -9.35 10.15
N LEU A 128 14.11 -8.71 9.03
CA LEU A 128 15.36 -7.99 8.86
C LEU A 128 15.36 -6.62 9.58
N ARG A 129 14.20 -5.98 9.74
CA ARG A 129 14.07 -4.65 10.36
C ARG A 129 14.04 -4.67 11.87
N THR A 130 13.60 -5.76 12.50
CA THR A 130 13.51 -5.84 13.96
C THR A 130 14.85 -5.98 14.67
N ASN A 131 15.92 -6.34 13.94
CA ASN A 131 17.26 -6.58 14.52
C ASN A 131 18.40 -6.01 13.68
N GLU A 132 18.53 -4.67 13.58
CA GLU A 132 19.63 -4.02 12.83
C GLU A 132 21.03 -4.50 13.24
N ASN A 133 21.23 -4.91 14.50
CA ASN A 133 22.50 -5.41 15.00
C ASN A 133 22.78 -6.89 14.68
N GLU A 134 21.80 -7.62 14.14
CA GLU A 134 21.89 -9.07 13.84
C GLU A 134 21.78 -9.43 12.36
N ASN A 135 21.62 -8.45 11.43
CA ASN A 135 21.44 -8.70 10.00
C ASN A 135 22.46 -9.67 9.40
N GLY A 136 23.76 -9.48 9.72
CA GLY A 136 24.80 -10.37 9.22
C GLY A 136 24.76 -11.80 9.79
N LYS A 137 24.11 -12.02 10.93
CA LYS A 137 23.92 -13.34 11.52
C LYS A 137 22.76 -14.06 10.82
N PHE A 138 21.69 -13.35 10.51
CA PHE A 138 20.52 -13.87 9.83
C PHE A 138 20.86 -14.32 8.40
N GLU A 139 21.57 -13.49 7.65
CA GLU A 139 22.07 -13.83 6.31
C GLU A 139 22.93 -15.11 6.31
N LYS A 140 23.79 -15.29 7.33
CA LYS A 140 24.60 -16.50 7.47
C LYS A 140 23.76 -17.75 7.78
N ILE A 141 22.71 -17.61 8.60
CA ILE A 141 21.81 -18.72 8.92
C ILE A 141 21.09 -19.18 7.64
N ILE A 142 20.56 -18.24 6.87
CA ILE A 142 19.91 -18.56 5.58
C ILE A 142 20.91 -19.18 4.61
N ALA A 143 22.09 -18.59 4.45
CA ALA A 143 23.12 -19.10 3.54
C ALA A 143 23.57 -20.53 3.90
N ASN A 144 23.61 -20.87 5.19
CA ASN A 144 23.95 -22.21 5.65
C ASN A 144 22.78 -23.21 5.63
N GLY A 145 21.55 -22.76 5.43
CA GLY A 145 20.35 -23.59 5.50
C GLY A 145 20.07 -24.15 6.90
N ASP A 146 20.47 -23.44 7.96
CA ASP A 146 20.31 -23.87 9.35
C ASP A 146 18.88 -23.57 9.85
N GLU A 147 17.99 -24.54 9.64
CA GLU A 147 16.57 -24.43 10.01
C GLU A 147 16.35 -24.24 11.51
N GLU A 148 17.14 -24.93 12.34
CA GLU A 148 17.01 -24.83 13.79
C GLU A 148 17.42 -23.43 14.28
N ALA A 149 18.51 -22.88 13.74
CA ALA A 149 18.93 -21.51 14.04
C ALA A 149 17.94 -20.49 13.50
N PHE A 150 17.32 -20.73 12.33
CA PHE A 150 16.28 -19.87 11.78
C PHE A 150 15.06 -19.80 12.71
N ILE A 151 14.55 -20.93 13.16
CA ILE A 151 13.40 -20.98 14.09
C ILE A 151 13.74 -20.28 15.39
N LYS A 152 14.95 -20.47 15.96
CA LYS A 152 15.39 -19.75 17.16
C LYS A 152 15.46 -18.24 16.95
N CYS A 153 15.87 -17.80 15.76
CA CYS A 153 15.82 -16.38 15.41
C CYS A 153 14.38 -15.86 15.36
N LEU A 154 13.45 -16.59 14.74
CA LEU A 154 12.04 -16.21 14.75
C LEU A 154 11.46 -16.13 16.18
N GLU A 155 11.88 -17.05 17.07
CA GLU A 155 11.49 -17.05 18.48
C GLU A 155 12.04 -15.84 19.26
N SER A 156 13.17 -15.30 18.84
CA SER A 156 13.84 -14.16 19.48
C SER A 156 13.39 -12.80 18.97
N LEU A 157 12.58 -12.73 17.91
CA LEU A 157 12.10 -11.46 17.34
C LEU A 157 11.33 -10.64 18.39
N ASP A 158 11.63 -9.34 18.45
CA ASP A 158 10.92 -8.39 19.30
C ASP A 158 9.60 -7.93 18.64
N ILE A 159 8.69 -8.88 18.54
CA ILE A 159 7.32 -8.70 18.01
C ILE A 159 6.33 -9.38 18.94
N GLN A 160 5.04 -9.06 18.78
CA GLN A 160 4.00 -9.66 19.60
C GLN A 160 4.01 -11.20 19.49
N PRO A 161 3.82 -11.93 20.60
CA PRO A 161 3.91 -13.40 20.63
C PRO A 161 2.98 -14.11 19.62
N ARG A 162 1.83 -13.52 19.30
CA ARG A 162 0.91 -14.05 18.28
C ARG A 162 1.53 -14.03 16.87
N HIS A 163 2.21 -12.94 16.50
CA HIS A 163 2.86 -12.79 15.19
C HIS A 163 4.08 -13.71 15.07
N ARG A 164 4.85 -13.84 16.14
CA ARG A 164 5.97 -14.77 16.22
C ARG A 164 5.54 -16.22 15.98
N ARG A 165 4.48 -16.66 16.68
CA ARG A 165 3.92 -18.02 16.50
C ARG A 165 3.43 -18.25 15.08
N LYS A 166 2.81 -17.23 14.47
CA LYS A 166 2.32 -17.27 13.09
C LYS A 166 3.46 -17.44 12.09
N LEU A 167 4.56 -16.67 12.23
CA LEU A 167 5.74 -16.81 11.38
C LEU A 167 6.38 -18.20 11.48
N ILE A 168 6.47 -18.73 12.71
CA ILE A 168 7.01 -20.08 12.94
C ILE A 168 6.12 -21.14 12.28
N SER A 169 4.78 -21.03 12.40
CA SER A 169 3.83 -21.91 11.74
C SER A 169 3.97 -21.81 10.22
N LEU A 170 4.03 -20.61 9.66
CA LEU A 170 4.23 -20.40 8.23
C LEU A 170 5.49 -21.07 7.69
N TYR A 171 6.55 -21.15 8.48
CA TYR A 171 7.77 -21.86 8.10
C TYR A 171 7.61 -23.39 8.20
N LYS A 172 7.10 -23.88 9.33
CA LYS A 172 7.00 -25.31 9.63
C LYS A 172 5.99 -26.02 8.75
N ASP A 173 4.84 -25.40 8.55
CA ASP A 173 3.70 -25.96 7.82
C ASP A 173 3.54 -25.29 6.45
N PHE A 174 4.66 -24.88 5.84
CA PHE A 174 4.72 -24.03 4.64
C PHE A 174 3.85 -24.56 3.50
N ASP A 175 3.96 -25.86 3.18
CA ASP A 175 3.22 -26.47 2.07
C ASP A 175 1.70 -26.49 2.32
N GLU A 176 1.28 -26.69 3.57
CA GLU A 176 -0.12 -26.64 3.97
C GLU A 176 -0.68 -25.23 3.84
N HIS A 177 0.06 -24.23 4.30
CA HIS A 177 -0.32 -22.83 4.16
C HIS A 177 -0.42 -22.39 2.69
N ILE A 178 0.52 -22.78 1.83
CA ILE A 178 0.46 -22.50 0.39
C ILE A 178 -0.83 -23.06 -0.21
N ARG A 179 -1.17 -24.33 0.08
CA ARG A 179 -2.39 -24.97 -0.45
C ARG A 179 -3.66 -24.32 0.08
N SER A 180 -3.74 -24.05 1.38
CA SER A 180 -4.92 -23.43 2.00
C SER A 180 -5.19 -22.03 1.47
N VAL A 181 -4.14 -21.20 1.31
CA VAL A 181 -4.30 -19.86 0.73
C VAL A 181 -4.69 -19.95 -0.75
N ALA A 182 -4.09 -20.86 -1.50
CA ALA A 182 -4.42 -21.06 -2.90
C ALA A 182 -5.88 -21.51 -3.10
N GLU A 183 -6.38 -22.44 -2.28
CA GLU A 183 -7.78 -22.87 -2.31
C GLU A 183 -8.75 -21.71 -2.04
N MET A 184 -8.40 -20.83 -1.12
CA MET A 184 -9.21 -19.64 -0.81
C MET A 184 -9.18 -18.59 -1.94
N LEU A 185 -8.01 -18.39 -2.57
CA LEU A 185 -7.84 -17.41 -3.64
C LEU A 185 -8.41 -17.89 -4.99
N ARG A 186 -8.40 -19.19 -5.25
CA ARG A 186 -8.76 -19.79 -6.54
C ARG A 186 -10.10 -19.31 -7.09
N PRO A 187 -11.23 -19.43 -6.38
CA PRO A 187 -12.53 -19.02 -6.93
C PRO A 187 -12.54 -17.53 -7.30
N ILE A 188 -11.82 -16.70 -6.54
CA ILE A 188 -11.75 -15.25 -6.79
C ILE A 188 -10.88 -14.97 -8.02
N VAL A 189 -9.71 -15.61 -8.11
CA VAL A 189 -8.81 -15.47 -9.27
C VAL A 189 -9.51 -15.94 -10.55
N ASP A 190 -10.21 -17.07 -10.51
CA ASP A 190 -10.95 -17.61 -11.66
C ASP A 190 -12.03 -16.63 -12.15
N ILE A 191 -12.77 -15.99 -11.23
CA ILE A 191 -13.77 -14.97 -11.57
C ILE A 191 -13.10 -13.73 -12.15
N ILE A 192 -12.01 -13.25 -11.54
CA ILE A 192 -11.25 -12.11 -12.04
C ILE A 192 -10.79 -12.36 -13.47
N VAL A 193 -10.15 -13.51 -13.74
CA VAL A 193 -9.65 -13.89 -15.06
C VAL A 193 -10.78 -14.05 -16.08
N ALA A 194 -11.89 -14.68 -15.69
CA ALA A 194 -13.05 -14.85 -16.56
C ALA A 194 -13.70 -13.52 -16.99
N ASN A 195 -13.48 -12.45 -16.23
CA ASN A 195 -14.03 -11.12 -16.50
C ASN A 195 -12.98 -10.11 -16.98
N GLU A 196 -11.87 -10.58 -17.54
CA GLU A 196 -10.76 -9.75 -18.05
C GLU A 196 -11.22 -8.62 -18.96
N SER A 197 -12.23 -8.84 -19.80
CA SER A 197 -12.76 -7.83 -20.72
C SER A 197 -13.25 -6.55 -20.06
N ILE A 198 -13.60 -6.58 -18.78
CA ILE A 198 -14.08 -5.42 -18.02
C ILE A 198 -12.96 -4.43 -17.75
N TYR A 199 -11.76 -4.92 -17.43
CA TYR A 199 -10.65 -4.09 -16.95
C TYR A 199 -9.42 -4.06 -17.86
N ALA A 200 -9.28 -5.01 -18.79
CA ALA A 200 -8.11 -5.11 -19.64
C ALA A 200 -7.77 -3.82 -20.41
N PRO A 201 -8.76 -3.06 -20.97
CA PRO A 201 -8.44 -1.81 -21.64
C PRO A 201 -7.79 -0.78 -20.71
N ALA A 202 -8.32 -0.65 -19.48
CA ALA A 202 -7.80 0.29 -18.49
C ALA A 202 -6.39 -0.12 -17.99
N VAL A 203 -6.20 -1.40 -17.67
CA VAL A 203 -4.91 -1.96 -17.25
C VAL A 203 -3.85 -1.77 -18.33
N THR A 204 -4.17 -2.06 -19.59
CA THR A 204 -3.23 -1.92 -20.70
C THR A 204 -2.85 -0.45 -20.91
N ALA A 205 -3.82 0.44 -20.97
CA ALA A 205 -3.57 1.87 -21.20
C ALA A 205 -2.69 2.49 -20.10
N ILE A 206 -2.93 2.12 -18.84
CA ILE A 206 -2.15 2.63 -17.71
C ILE A 206 -0.78 1.97 -17.66
N GLY A 207 -0.69 0.66 -17.87
CA GLY A 207 0.57 -0.06 -17.90
C GLY A 207 1.52 0.47 -18.95
N GLU A 208 1.05 0.72 -20.18
CA GLU A 208 1.84 1.32 -21.27
C GLU A 208 2.27 2.75 -20.95
N LYS A 209 1.37 3.55 -20.33
CA LYS A 209 1.71 4.92 -19.88
C LYS A 209 2.83 4.90 -18.84
N LEU A 210 2.76 3.98 -17.88
CA LEU A 210 3.76 3.85 -16.82
C LEU A 210 5.09 3.26 -17.34
N GLU A 211 5.04 2.32 -18.28
CA GLU A 211 6.25 1.74 -18.90
C GLU A 211 7.03 2.79 -19.72
N ALA A 212 6.35 3.79 -20.26
CA ALA A 212 6.96 4.89 -21.00
C ALA A 212 7.63 5.97 -20.12
N VAL A 213 7.56 5.82 -18.80
CA VAL A 213 8.18 6.76 -17.86
C VAL A 213 9.65 6.44 -17.67
N ASP A 214 10.54 7.29 -18.14
CA ASP A 214 12.00 7.12 -18.05
C ASP A 214 12.52 7.24 -16.62
N ASP A 215 11.97 8.18 -15.83
CA ASP A 215 12.32 8.42 -14.42
C ASP A 215 11.13 8.08 -13.51
N MET A 216 10.99 6.82 -13.17
CA MET A 216 9.92 6.35 -12.29
C MET A 216 10.03 6.91 -10.87
N VAL A 217 11.25 7.12 -10.36
CA VAL A 217 11.49 7.69 -9.02
C VAL A 217 11.00 9.14 -8.97
N GLY A 218 11.38 9.94 -9.96
CA GLY A 218 10.90 11.32 -10.11
C GLY A 218 9.39 11.38 -10.31
N TYR A 219 8.85 10.50 -11.16
CA TYR A 219 7.42 10.42 -11.42
C TYR A 219 6.60 10.13 -10.15
N VAL A 220 6.96 9.11 -9.37
CA VAL A 220 6.28 8.77 -8.12
C VAL A 220 6.41 9.90 -7.10
N LYS A 221 7.59 10.50 -6.99
CA LYS A 221 7.81 11.67 -6.13
C LYS A 221 6.89 12.83 -6.51
N ASP A 222 6.81 13.15 -7.79
CA ASP A 222 5.97 14.25 -8.28
C ASP A 222 4.48 13.93 -8.13
N LEU A 223 4.11 12.66 -8.26
CA LEU A 223 2.73 12.23 -8.20
C LEU A 223 2.15 12.25 -6.78
N CYS A 224 2.87 11.70 -5.82
CA CYS A 224 2.36 11.51 -4.45
C CYS A 224 3.33 11.92 -3.32
N GLY A 225 4.49 12.50 -3.64
CA GLY A 225 5.48 12.95 -2.67
C GLY A 225 6.34 11.83 -2.08
N LEU A 226 6.16 10.58 -2.50
CA LEU A 226 6.97 9.45 -2.03
C LEU A 226 8.33 9.44 -2.73
N VAL A 227 9.41 9.46 -1.95
CA VAL A 227 10.78 9.38 -2.48
C VAL A 227 11.27 7.95 -2.42
N LEU A 228 11.36 7.34 -3.59
CA LEU A 228 11.91 6.00 -3.76
C LEU A 228 13.44 6.05 -3.83
N PRO A 229 14.15 5.02 -3.34
CA PRO A 229 15.60 4.93 -3.51
C PRO A 229 15.98 4.85 -5.00
N SER A 230 16.96 5.65 -5.43
CA SER A 230 17.39 5.74 -6.83
C SER A 230 18.10 4.48 -7.35
N TYR A 231 18.48 3.58 -6.47
CA TYR A 231 19.14 2.31 -6.83
C TYR A 231 18.17 1.15 -7.07
N MET A 232 16.87 1.36 -6.84
CA MET A 232 15.85 0.33 -7.04
C MET A 232 15.49 0.18 -8.52
N ASN A 233 15.38 -1.06 -8.96
CA ASN A 233 14.73 -1.42 -10.20
C ASN A 233 13.29 -1.82 -9.91
N PHE A 234 12.37 -1.46 -10.80
CA PHE A 234 10.94 -1.67 -10.57
C PHE A 234 10.33 -2.56 -11.65
N GLN A 235 9.52 -3.52 -11.20
CA GLN A 235 8.51 -4.17 -12.02
C GLN A 235 7.20 -3.44 -11.81
N ILE A 236 6.52 -3.08 -12.89
CA ILE A 236 5.29 -2.29 -12.84
C ILE A 236 4.09 -3.21 -13.01
N TYR A 237 3.13 -3.08 -12.10
CA TYR A 237 1.83 -3.73 -12.16
C TYR A 237 0.71 -2.73 -11.98
N VAL A 238 -0.48 -3.10 -12.43
CA VAL A 238 -1.71 -2.33 -12.28
C VAL A 238 -2.72 -3.16 -11.49
N SER A 239 -3.32 -2.58 -10.46
CA SER A 239 -4.40 -3.18 -9.67
C SER A 239 -5.73 -2.56 -10.04
N VAL A 240 -6.73 -3.38 -10.22
CA VAL A 240 -8.12 -2.98 -10.47
C VAL A 240 -8.84 -2.75 -9.15
N LEU A 241 -8.71 -3.68 -8.20
CA LEU A 241 -9.42 -3.65 -6.90
C LEU A 241 -8.73 -2.79 -5.82
N SER A 242 -7.59 -2.17 -6.13
CA SER A 242 -7.02 -1.04 -5.37
C SER A 242 -6.91 0.21 -6.26
N PRO A 243 -8.02 0.74 -6.80
CA PRO A 243 -7.98 1.68 -7.90
C PRO A 243 -7.27 3.01 -7.58
N ASN A 244 -7.23 3.40 -6.34
CA ASN A 244 -6.68 4.67 -5.84
C ASN A 244 -5.40 4.52 -5.01
N ALA A 245 -4.78 3.34 -5.02
CA ALA A 245 -3.60 3.05 -4.22
C ALA A 245 -2.32 2.93 -5.06
N LEU A 246 -1.18 3.20 -4.42
CA LEU A 246 0.14 2.78 -4.86
C LEU A 246 0.70 1.84 -3.80
N THR A 247 0.95 0.59 -4.18
CA THR A 247 1.56 -0.42 -3.32
C THR A 247 2.99 -0.68 -3.78
N ILE A 248 3.91 -0.77 -2.83
CA ILE A 248 5.31 -1.07 -3.08
C ILE A 248 5.63 -2.36 -2.35
N ASN A 249 6.01 -3.38 -3.11
CA ASN A 249 6.56 -4.60 -2.55
C ASN A 249 8.07 -4.59 -2.78
N ASP A 250 8.81 -4.38 -1.72
CA ASP A 250 10.27 -4.46 -1.75
C ASP A 250 10.71 -5.92 -1.74
N ARG A 251 11.49 -6.31 -2.75
CA ARG A 251 12.07 -7.66 -2.83
C ARG A 251 13.54 -7.59 -2.41
N LEU A 252 14.00 -8.60 -1.68
CA LEU A 252 15.40 -8.69 -1.24
C LEU A 252 16.44 -8.67 -2.36
N CYS A 253 16.03 -8.85 -3.61
CA CYS A 253 16.92 -9.09 -4.76
C CYS A 253 17.00 -7.92 -5.74
N SER A 254 17.16 -6.69 -5.30
CA SER A 254 17.38 -5.52 -6.18
C SER A 254 16.23 -5.13 -7.12
N MET A 255 15.11 -5.80 -7.08
CA MET A 255 13.92 -5.46 -7.86
C MET A 255 12.71 -5.34 -6.91
N SER A 256 11.93 -4.28 -7.07
CA SER A 256 10.72 -4.04 -6.28
C SER A 256 9.50 -3.98 -7.19
N ASP A 257 8.32 -4.37 -6.68
CA ASP A 257 7.09 -4.21 -7.43
C ASP A 257 6.44 -2.87 -7.10
N LEU A 258 6.11 -2.11 -8.13
CA LEU A 258 5.22 -0.95 -8.03
C LEU A 258 3.86 -1.33 -8.59
N ILE A 259 2.85 -1.34 -7.74
CA ILE A 259 1.49 -1.70 -8.10
C ILE A 259 0.64 -0.44 -8.05
N PHE A 260 0.30 0.07 -9.22
CA PHE A 260 -0.53 1.27 -9.36
C PHE A 260 -2.00 0.88 -9.50
N GLY A 261 -2.86 1.50 -8.72
CA GLY A 261 -4.29 1.43 -8.95
C GLY A 261 -4.69 2.08 -10.27
N ILE A 262 -5.71 1.53 -10.95
CA ILE A 262 -6.16 2.02 -12.27
C ILE A 262 -6.52 3.51 -12.31
N CYS A 263 -6.82 4.13 -11.18
CA CYS A 263 -7.16 5.55 -11.09
C CYS A 263 -6.12 6.38 -10.34
N PHE A 264 -5.06 5.75 -9.82
CA PHE A 264 -4.14 6.42 -8.92
C PHE A 264 -3.46 7.64 -9.56
N ALA A 265 -2.95 7.50 -10.78
CA ALA A 265 -2.26 8.58 -11.48
C ALA A 265 -3.19 9.75 -11.81
N ASP A 266 -4.39 9.46 -12.32
CA ASP A 266 -5.38 10.47 -12.67
C ASP A 266 -5.89 11.21 -11.44
N LEU A 267 -6.13 10.47 -10.35
CA LEU A 267 -6.55 11.05 -9.08
C LEU A 267 -5.47 11.94 -8.47
N ALA A 268 -4.22 11.49 -8.48
CA ALA A 268 -3.09 12.25 -7.97
C ALA A 268 -2.85 13.52 -8.80
N GLU A 269 -2.99 13.45 -10.13
CA GLU A 269 -2.90 14.61 -11.01
C GLU A 269 -4.06 15.60 -10.78
N MET A 270 -5.29 15.12 -10.61
CA MET A 270 -6.43 15.96 -10.23
C MET A 270 -6.19 16.68 -8.91
N LEU A 271 -5.62 16.01 -7.92
CA LEU A 271 -5.32 16.58 -6.62
C LEU A 271 -4.20 17.63 -6.70
N ARG A 272 -3.24 17.45 -7.60
CA ARG A 272 -2.13 18.37 -7.79
C ARG A 272 -2.54 19.69 -8.44
N ASN A 273 -3.50 19.65 -9.36
CA ASN A 273 -3.89 20.80 -10.17
C ASN A 273 -4.93 21.72 -9.49
N ARG A 274 -5.48 21.33 -8.34
CA ARG A 274 -6.46 22.13 -7.59
C ARG A 274 -5.83 22.87 -6.42
N TYR A 275 -5.29 24.06 -6.69
CA TYR A 275 -5.09 25.11 -5.70
C TYR A 275 -6.36 25.98 -5.63
N ASP A 276 -7.49 25.41 -5.21
CA ASP A 276 -8.67 26.20 -4.89
C ASP A 276 -8.74 26.51 -3.38
N ASN A 277 -9.65 27.39 -3.01
CA ASN A 277 -9.83 27.82 -1.63
C ASN A 277 -10.07 26.65 -0.66
N GLU A 278 -10.72 25.60 -1.12
CA GLU A 278 -11.00 24.40 -0.32
C GLU A 278 -9.73 23.65 0.06
N ARG A 279 -8.79 23.53 -0.87
CA ARG A 279 -7.50 22.88 -0.59
C ARG A 279 -6.68 23.69 0.40
N ILE A 280 -6.67 25.03 0.27
CA ILE A 280 -6.00 25.91 1.22
C ILE A 280 -6.61 25.73 2.62
N ILE A 281 -7.95 25.80 2.72
CA ILE A 281 -8.67 25.62 3.98
C ILE A 281 -8.40 24.24 4.57
N SER A 282 -8.48 23.19 3.76
CA SER A 282 -8.22 21.80 4.14
C SER A 282 -6.77 21.62 4.64
N SER A 283 -5.81 22.25 3.98
CA SER A 283 -4.40 22.24 4.38
C SER A 283 -4.20 22.92 5.75
N PHE A 284 -4.83 24.06 6.00
CA PHE A 284 -4.80 24.71 7.31
C PHE A 284 -5.50 23.89 8.39
N LYS A 285 -6.65 23.25 8.07
CA LYS A 285 -7.31 22.30 9.00
C LYS A 285 -6.41 21.12 9.35
N ALA A 286 -5.62 20.64 8.40
CA ALA A 286 -4.65 19.58 8.68
C ALA A 286 -3.56 20.03 9.65
N LEU A 287 -3.10 21.26 9.57
CA LEU A 287 -2.09 21.82 10.47
C LEU A 287 -2.65 22.31 11.82
N ALA A 288 -3.96 22.56 11.91
CA ALA A 288 -4.61 23.05 13.15
C ALA A 288 -4.79 21.98 14.25
N ASP A 289 -4.53 20.74 13.95
CA ASP A 289 -4.51 19.66 14.94
C ASP A 289 -3.17 19.67 15.69
N GLU A 290 -3.21 19.75 17.02
CA GLU A 290 -2.03 19.90 17.88
C GLU A 290 -1.04 18.74 17.67
N THR A 291 -1.53 17.51 17.64
CA THR A 291 -0.67 16.32 17.46
C THR A 291 0.00 16.33 16.08
N ARG A 292 -0.72 16.69 15.01
CA ARG A 292 -0.13 16.79 13.67
C ARG A 292 0.90 17.90 13.58
N PHE A 293 0.64 19.04 14.22
CA PHE A 293 1.60 20.13 14.29
C PHE A 293 2.89 19.68 14.98
N ASP A 294 2.78 19.02 16.13
CA ASP A 294 3.92 18.50 16.87
C ASP A 294 4.69 17.43 16.08
N VAL A 295 3.99 16.52 15.40
CA VAL A 295 4.61 15.54 14.49
C VAL A 295 5.39 16.26 13.39
N LEU A 296 4.80 17.23 12.73
CA LEU A 296 5.49 18.01 11.68
C LEU A 296 6.69 18.76 12.24
N HIS A 297 6.55 19.40 13.39
CA HIS A 297 7.65 20.10 14.06
C HIS A 297 8.80 19.17 14.43
N CYS A 298 8.49 17.97 14.94
CA CYS A 298 9.49 16.95 15.22
C CYS A 298 10.24 16.49 13.96
N ILE A 299 9.51 16.33 12.83
CA ILE A 299 10.09 15.96 11.53
C ILE A 299 10.96 17.09 10.97
N CYS A 300 10.61 18.36 11.24
CA CYS A 300 11.43 19.51 10.84
C CYS A 300 12.78 19.57 11.55
N ALA A 301 12.91 19.00 12.75
CA ALA A 301 14.18 18.89 13.46
C ALA A 301 15.12 17.83 12.85
N GLY A 302 14.63 16.97 11.96
CA GLY A 302 15.39 15.96 11.22
C GLY A 302 14.50 14.78 10.79
N PRO A 303 14.94 14.01 9.78
CA PRO A 303 14.19 12.84 9.32
C PRO A 303 13.94 11.84 10.45
N ARG A 304 12.70 11.33 10.54
CA ARG A 304 12.27 10.38 11.58
C ARG A 304 11.47 9.26 10.95
N PHE A 305 11.54 8.06 11.52
CA PHE A 305 10.63 6.96 11.16
C PHE A 305 9.50 6.81 12.21
N GLY A 306 8.43 6.11 11.85
CA GLY A 306 7.18 6.10 12.61
C GLY A 306 7.33 5.72 14.09
N LEU A 307 8.16 4.74 14.43
CA LEU A 307 8.38 4.31 15.81
C LEU A 307 9.15 5.36 16.65
N GLU A 308 10.13 6.05 16.05
CA GLU A 308 10.81 7.17 16.73
C GLU A 308 9.81 8.27 17.08
N LEU A 309 8.94 8.64 16.13
CA LEU A 309 7.89 9.63 16.36
C LEU A 309 6.93 9.17 17.47
N ALA A 310 6.50 7.90 17.45
CA ALA A 310 5.64 7.33 18.48
C ALA A 310 6.26 7.44 19.87
N ASN A 311 7.54 7.12 20.00
CA ASN A 311 8.28 7.22 21.26
C ASN A 311 8.45 8.67 21.72
N ILE A 312 8.79 9.60 20.82
CA ILE A 312 8.97 11.02 21.14
C ILE A 312 7.64 11.65 21.57
N MET A 313 6.55 11.32 20.88
CA MET A 313 5.22 11.88 21.11
C MET A 313 4.45 11.21 22.26
N GLY A 314 4.92 10.03 22.74
CA GLY A 314 4.22 9.25 23.75
C GLY A 314 2.88 8.65 23.30
N VAL A 315 2.73 8.40 21.98
CA VAL A 315 1.52 7.85 21.37
C VAL A 315 1.80 6.52 20.67
N THR A 316 0.75 5.83 20.21
CA THR A 316 0.91 4.56 19.49
C THR A 316 1.45 4.77 18.07
N ALA A 317 2.13 3.77 17.51
CA ALA A 317 2.61 3.81 16.13
C ALA A 317 1.45 3.97 15.12
N SER A 318 0.28 3.40 15.38
CA SER A 318 -0.92 3.58 14.55
C SER A 318 -1.43 5.02 14.56
N ALA A 319 -1.42 5.69 15.73
CA ALA A 319 -1.78 7.10 15.83
C ALA A 319 -0.81 7.99 15.04
N VAL A 320 0.50 7.74 15.16
CA VAL A 320 1.51 8.44 14.35
C VAL A 320 1.27 8.22 12.86
N SER A 321 1.04 6.98 12.43
CA SER A 321 0.76 6.67 11.02
C SER A 321 -0.45 7.43 10.51
N TYR A 322 -1.52 7.53 11.28
CA TYR A 322 -2.69 8.33 10.93
C TYR A 322 -2.33 9.82 10.74
N HIS A 323 -1.63 10.44 11.70
CA HIS A 323 -1.26 11.86 11.63
C HIS A 323 -0.28 12.15 10.49
N VAL A 324 0.73 11.29 10.30
CA VAL A 324 1.70 11.41 9.20
C VAL A 324 1.01 11.26 7.84
N ASN A 325 0.12 10.28 7.67
CA ASN A 325 -0.62 10.10 6.42
C ASN A 325 -1.45 11.34 6.09
N LYS A 326 -2.08 11.96 7.09
CA LYS A 326 -2.79 13.23 6.88
C LYS A 326 -1.87 14.37 6.45
N LEU A 327 -0.65 14.44 6.96
CA LEU A 327 0.34 15.41 6.51
C LEU A 327 0.85 15.12 5.09
N ILE A 328 1.00 13.84 4.73
CA ILE A 328 1.38 13.41 3.36
C ILE A 328 0.25 13.74 2.37
N GLU A 329 -1.01 13.45 2.71
CA GLU A 329 -2.18 13.78 1.87
C GLU A 329 -2.22 15.27 1.50
N HIS A 330 -1.80 16.14 2.42
CA HIS A 330 -1.70 17.57 2.18
C HIS A 330 -0.34 18.03 1.64
N GLY A 331 0.58 17.10 1.40
CA GLY A 331 1.90 17.37 0.85
C GLY A 331 2.87 18.10 1.80
N PHE A 332 2.62 18.14 3.09
CA PHE A 332 3.51 18.77 4.08
C PHE A 332 4.70 17.88 4.47
N VAL A 333 4.55 16.59 4.27
CA VAL A 333 5.56 15.57 4.57
C VAL A 333 5.76 14.70 3.34
N GLU A 334 6.99 14.34 3.07
CA GLU A 334 7.35 13.28 2.14
C GLU A 334 7.90 12.09 2.90
N SER A 335 7.74 10.90 2.33
CA SER A 335 8.32 9.67 2.87
C SER A 335 9.45 9.17 1.96
N THR A 336 10.51 8.67 2.58
CA THR A 336 11.67 8.11 1.87
C THR A 336 11.99 6.75 2.46
N LEU A 337 12.14 5.74 1.61
CA LEU A 337 12.57 4.42 2.04
C LEU A 337 14.10 4.38 2.14
N ILE A 338 14.65 4.16 3.34
CA ILE A 338 16.10 4.08 3.58
C ILE A 338 16.35 2.81 4.37
N LYS A 339 17.15 1.88 3.81
CA LYS A 339 17.49 0.59 4.43
C LYS A 339 16.26 -0.13 5.00
N GLY A 340 15.20 -0.17 4.22
CA GLY A 340 13.97 -0.84 4.58
C GLY A 340 13.11 -0.10 5.63
N LYS A 341 13.45 1.08 6.08
CA LYS A 341 12.62 1.93 6.95
C LYS A 341 12.09 3.13 6.21
N VAL A 342 10.82 3.47 6.46
CA VAL A 342 10.20 4.67 5.92
C VAL A 342 10.52 5.85 6.84
N TYR A 343 11.34 6.77 6.34
CA TYR A 343 11.64 8.04 7.01
C TYR A 343 10.75 9.14 6.46
N PHE A 344 10.33 10.02 7.33
CA PHE A 344 9.51 11.17 7.02
C PHE A 344 10.37 12.44 7.06
N LYS A 345 10.16 13.32 6.06
CA LYS A 345 10.83 14.62 5.95
C LYS A 345 9.80 15.70 5.66
N PRO A 346 10.01 16.95 6.12
CA PRO A 346 9.12 18.03 5.79
C PRO A 346 9.31 18.46 4.34
N ARG A 347 8.23 18.83 3.67
CA ARG A 347 8.25 19.48 2.36
C ARG A 347 8.08 20.99 2.53
N MET A 348 9.18 21.66 2.87
CA MET A 348 9.17 23.10 3.11
C MET A 348 8.74 23.88 1.87
N ASP A 349 9.13 23.42 0.67
CA ASP A 349 8.69 23.98 -0.60
C ASP A 349 7.17 24.02 -0.76
N ASN A 350 6.49 22.95 -0.35
CA ASN A 350 5.03 22.87 -0.43
C ASN A 350 4.34 23.66 0.71
N ILE A 351 4.92 23.70 1.90
CA ILE A 351 4.42 24.51 3.01
C ILE A 351 4.42 25.99 2.61
N GLU A 352 5.55 26.47 2.05
CA GLU A 352 5.68 27.82 1.53
C GLU A 352 4.68 28.10 0.40
N LYS A 353 4.47 27.13 -0.49
CA LYS A 353 3.54 27.23 -1.60
C LYS A 353 2.09 27.37 -1.12
N VAL A 354 1.65 26.57 -0.16
CA VAL A 354 0.31 26.68 0.44
C VAL A 354 0.14 28.03 1.12
N TRP A 355 1.16 28.49 1.86
CA TRP A 355 1.15 29.79 2.50
C TRP A 355 1.04 30.94 1.49
N ASN A 356 1.83 30.90 0.42
CA ASN A 356 1.81 31.91 -0.62
C ASN A 356 0.45 31.95 -1.35
N SER A 357 -0.12 30.76 -1.69
CA SER A 357 -1.45 30.67 -2.29
C SER A 357 -2.53 31.23 -1.37
N PHE A 358 -2.46 30.98 -0.07
CA PHE A 358 -3.35 31.61 0.91
C PHE A 358 -3.23 33.12 0.92
N MET A 359 -2.01 33.64 0.90
CA MET A 359 -1.78 35.09 0.85
C MET A 359 -2.29 35.74 -0.46
N GLU A 360 -2.24 35.04 -1.57
CA GLU A 360 -2.79 35.50 -2.85
C GLU A 360 -4.33 35.52 -2.80
N VAL A 361 -4.97 34.51 -2.24
CA VAL A 361 -6.44 34.51 -2.06
C VAL A 361 -6.90 35.67 -1.19
N LEU A 362 -6.20 35.95 -0.10
CA LEU A 362 -6.54 37.09 0.78
C LEU A 362 -6.37 38.47 0.11
N LYS A 363 -5.51 38.57 -0.90
CA LYS A 363 -5.31 39.81 -1.68
C LYS A 363 -6.30 39.91 -2.84
N SER A 364 -6.94 38.82 -3.22
CA SER A 364 -7.92 38.80 -4.30
C SER A 364 -9.26 39.39 -3.83
N PRO A 365 -10.05 40.07 -4.72
CA PRO A 365 -11.40 40.50 -4.37
C PRO A 365 -12.27 39.29 -3.94
N TYR A 366 -13.02 39.48 -2.87
CA TYR A 366 -13.96 38.46 -2.41
C TYR A 366 -15.09 38.28 -3.44
N VAL A 367 -15.24 37.07 -3.96
CA VAL A 367 -16.35 36.66 -4.81
C VAL A 367 -17.24 35.72 -3.98
N PRO A 368 -18.52 36.13 -3.70
CA PRO A 368 -19.43 35.26 -2.95
C PRO A 368 -19.69 33.96 -3.71
N HIS A 369 -19.74 32.82 -2.99
CA HIS A 369 -20.22 31.59 -3.56
C HIS A 369 -21.74 31.69 -3.81
N ASP A 370 -22.21 31.37 -5.02
CA ASP A 370 -23.63 31.36 -5.42
C ASP A 370 -24.46 30.23 -4.75
N SER A 371 -24.22 29.93 -3.49
CA SER A 371 -24.92 28.86 -2.75
C SER A 371 -26.24 29.29 -2.10
N ASP A 372 -26.70 30.55 -2.26
CA ASP A 372 -27.91 31.06 -1.58
C ASP A 372 -29.12 31.33 -2.49
N ASN A 373 -29.07 30.97 -3.79
CA ASN A 373 -30.19 31.26 -4.69
C ASN A 373 -31.22 30.13 -4.88
N GLU A 374 -31.13 28.99 -4.17
CA GLU A 374 -32.14 27.93 -4.25
C GLU A 374 -33.07 27.82 -3.02
N LYS A 375 -33.01 28.78 -2.10
CA LYS A 375 -33.94 28.79 -0.94
C LYS A 375 -34.91 29.97 -0.90
N SER A 376 -35.24 30.51 -2.07
CA SER A 376 -36.32 31.50 -2.16
C SER A 376 -37.12 31.30 -3.44
N ASN A 377 -37.94 30.25 -3.43
CA ASN A 377 -39.23 30.19 -4.15
C ASN A 377 -40.06 29.00 -3.65
#